data_e47d58c7f133235244fc87389dc9d79a
#
_entry.id   e47d58c7f133235244fc87389dc9d79a
#
_cell.length_a   1.000
_cell.length_b   1.000
_cell.length_c   1.000
_cell.angle_alpha   90.00
_cell.angle_beta   90.00
_cell.angle_gamma   90.00
#
_symmetry.space_group_name_H-M   'P 1'
#
loop_
_entity.id
_entity.type
_entity.pdbx_description
1 polymer ?
#
loop_
_entity_poly.entity_id
_entity_poly.type
_entity_poly.pdbx_seq_one_letter_code
_entity_poly.pdbx_strand_id
1 'polypeptide(L)'
;MSDGRHACKVVVVSTGAGGAVAGAVLADAGIDTILVEQGRRWETGDHDDIIGAFSRMYLNGGITLTLGNPPIPLPLGCAVGGTTIINSSTCFRPSGEKIAAWGGPSPAELAPCFEEVERRLNVHPAEEAVLGGNVRVMRRGCAALGVEIKPLSHNIKDCKGRGRCQYGCREGAKQSADVTFVPDALAAGARLLTRHRVVKVLVRNGRAAGVSGVSPEGAFEITADAVVLAL
;
A
#
# COMPACT_ATOMS: atom_id res chain seq x y z
N MET A 1 14.61 26.28 -11.97
CA MET A 1 14.51 25.39 -10.78
C MET A 1 13.17 25.71 -10.15
N SER A 2 12.25 24.73 -9.99
CA SER A 2 11.00 24.96 -9.24
C SER A 2 11.40 25.30 -7.79
N ASP A 3 10.76 26.26 -7.19
CA ASP A 3 11.11 26.75 -5.85
C ASP A 3 10.71 25.79 -4.72
N GLY A 4 10.40 24.52 -5.02
CA GLY A 4 9.96 23.48 -4.06
C GLY A 4 8.60 23.77 -3.43
N ARG A 5 7.83 24.72 -3.97
CA ARG A 5 6.51 25.11 -3.47
C ARG A 5 5.39 24.55 -4.31
N HIS A 6 4.42 23.96 -3.66
CA HIS A 6 3.20 23.41 -4.28
C HIS A 6 1.97 23.88 -3.50
N ALA A 7 0.82 23.82 -4.15
CA ALA A 7 -0.48 24.08 -3.54
C ALA A 7 -1.53 23.09 -4.05
N CYS A 8 -2.47 22.71 -3.19
CA CYS A 8 -3.61 21.87 -3.52
C CYS A 8 -4.75 22.06 -2.50
N LYS A 9 -5.89 21.42 -2.74
CA LYS A 9 -6.97 21.34 -1.74
C LYS A 9 -6.66 20.33 -0.66
N VAL A 10 -6.19 19.13 -1.03
CA VAL A 10 -5.85 18.06 -0.10
C VAL A 10 -4.48 17.50 -0.42
N VAL A 11 -3.61 17.42 0.57
CA VAL A 11 -2.36 16.66 0.47
C VAL A 11 -2.50 15.35 1.23
N VAL A 12 -2.20 14.24 0.55
CA VAL A 12 -2.19 12.88 1.12
C VAL A 12 -0.75 12.43 1.27
N VAL A 13 -0.34 12.17 2.50
CA VAL A 13 1.02 11.71 2.83
C VAL A 13 1.07 10.21 2.87
N SER A 14 1.90 9.61 2.03
CA SER A 14 2.06 8.21 1.69
C SER A 14 1.11 7.73 0.58
N THR A 15 1.60 6.76 -0.19
CA THR A 15 0.85 6.06 -1.24
C THR A 15 0.63 4.58 -0.93
N GLY A 16 0.74 4.23 0.34
CA GLY A 16 0.41 2.90 0.85
C GLY A 16 -1.09 2.58 0.72
N ALA A 17 -1.54 1.50 1.35
CA ALA A 17 -2.92 1.02 1.22
C ALA A 17 -3.98 2.10 1.50
N GLY A 18 -3.83 2.85 2.61
CA GLY A 18 -4.79 3.91 2.95
C GLY A 18 -4.65 5.16 2.08
N GLY A 19 -3.40 5.63 1.88
CA GLY A 19 -3.15 6.88 1.15
C GLY A 19 -3.51 6.79 -0.33
N ALA A 20 -3.21 5.68 -0.98
CA ALA A 20 -3.56 5.48 -2.39
C ALA A 20 -5.07 5.47 -2.60
N VAL A 21 -5.84 4.78 -1.74
CA VAL A 21 -7.30 4.76 -1.80
C VAL A 21 -7.88 6.15 -1.53
N ALA A 22 -7.42 6.82 -0.47
CA ALA A 22 -7.87 8.18 -0.16
C ALA A 22 -7.60 9.14 -1.32
N GLY A 23 -6.41 9.07 -1.91
CA GLY A 23 -6.04 9.89 -3.06
C GLY A 23 -6.90 9.63 -4.29
N ALA A 24 -7.22 8.35 -4.57
CA ALA A 24 -8.09 7.99 -5.69
C ALA A 24 -9.51 8.51 -5.49
N VAL A 25 -10.09 8.30 -4.31
CA VAL A 25 -11.46 8.77 -4.00
C VAL A 25 -11.56 10.29 -4.02
N LEU A 26 -10.58 11.01 -3.48
CA LEU A 26 -10.57 12.46 -3.49
C LEU A 26 -10.45 13.02 -4.91
N ALA A 27 -9.56 12.45 -5.71
CA ALA A 27 -9.36 12.88 -7.10
C ALA A 27 -10.59 12.59 -7.97
N ASP A 28 -11.20 11.40 -7.81
CA ASP A 28 -12.43 11.03 -8.51
C ASP A 28 -13.60 11.98 -8.19
N ALA A 29 -13.63 12.51 -6.96
CA ALA A 29 -14.57 13.54 -6.53
C ALA A 29 -14.20 14.95 -7.06
N GLY A 30 -13.19 15.09 -7.93
CA GLY A 30 -12.75 16.38 -8.51
C GLY A 30 -11.99 17.29 -7.55
N ILE A 31 -11.50 16.76 -6.42
CA ILE A 31 -10.73 17.53 -5.43
C ILE A 31 -9.26 17.59 -5.87
N ASP A 32 -8.70 18.81 -6.01
CA ASP A 32 -7.27 18.99 -6.32
C ASP A 32 -6.41 18.35 -5.23
N THR A 33 -5.80 17.21 -5.57
CA THR A 33 -5.10 16.32 -4.62
C THR A 33 -3.65 16.14 -5.02
N ILE A 34 -2.74 16.23 -4.04
CA ILE A 34 -1.35 15.83 -4.18
C ILE A 34 -1.09 14.60 -3.29
N LEU A 35 -0.61 13.53 -3.90
CA LEU A 35 -0.03 12.38 -3.23
C LEU A 35 1.47 12.61 -3.02
N VAL A 36 1.97 12.43 -1.80
CA VAL A 36 3.39 12.60 -1.46
C VAL A 36 3.96 11.29 -0.95
N GLU A 37 4.98 10.79 -1.64
CA GLU A 37 5.63 9.52 -1.31
C GLU A 37 7.14 9.70 -1.12
N GLN A 38 7.67 9.19 0.01
CA GLN A 38 9.10 9.26 0.29
C GLN A 38 9.93 8.32 -0.58
N GLY A 39 9.36 7.21 -1.03
CA GLY A 39 10.00 6.23 -1.89
C GLY A 39 9.94 6.59 -3.38
N ARG A 40 10.60 5.77 -4.17
CA ARG A 40 10.60 5.86 -5.64
C ARG A 40 9.39 5.14 -6.22
N ARG A 41 9.02 5.51 -7.44
CA ARG A 41 8.22 4.65 -8.31
C ARG A 41 9.13 3.60 -8.96
N TRP A 42 8.69 2.36 -8.93
CA TRP A 42 9.37 1.23 -9.57
C TRP A 42 8.49 0.71 -10.69
N GLU A 43 9.11 0.42 -11.82
CA GLU A 43 8.43 -0.25 -12.92
C GLU A 43 8.49 -1.77 -12.72
N THR A 44 7.55 -2.48 -13.35
CA THR A 44 7.43 -3.94 -13.19
C THR A 44 8.74 -4.70 -13.52
N GLY A 45 9.50 -4.21 -14.51
CA GLY A 45 10.80 -4.80 -14.89
C GLY A 45 11.93 -4.61 -13.88
N ASP A 46 11.78 -3.69 -12.91
CA ASP A 46 12.80 -3.41 -11.90
C ASP A 46 12.85 -4.46 -10.77
N HIS A 47 11.93 -5.44 -10.77
CA HIS A 47 11.73 -6.42 -9.69
C HIS A 47 12.49 -7.73 -9.89
N ASP A 48 13.71 -7.71 -10.40
CA ASP A 48 14.47 -8.91 -10.76
C ASP A 48 15.35 -9.48 -9.66
N ASP A 49 15.81 -8.63 -8.76
CA ASP A 49 16.82 -8.94 -7.77
C ASP A 49 16.27 -8.88 -6.35
N ILE A 50 16.34 -10.00 -5.62
CA ILE A 50 15.86 -10.10 -4.24
C ILE A 50 16.66 -9.18 -3.31
N ILE A 51 17.98 -9.18 -3.43
CA ILE A 51 18.86 -8.36 -2.58
C ILE A 51 18.61 -6.87 -2.89
N GLY A 52 18.50 -6.54 -4.16
CA GLY A 52 18.16 -5.20 -4.61
C GLY A 52 16.76 -4.76 -4.15
N ALA A 53 15.79 -5.66 -4.05
CA ALA A 53 14.46 -5.33 -3.51
C ALA A 53 14.55 -4.86 -2.06
N PHE A 54 15.29 -5.57 -1.19
CA PHE A 54 15.49 -5.14 0.20
C PHE A 54 16.17 -3.78 0.31
N SER A 55 17.22 -3.55 -0.46
CA SER A 55 17.95 -2.27 -0.40
C SER A 55 17.18 -1.09 -0.99
N ARG A 56 16.25 -1.33 -1.92
CA ARG A 56 15.60 -0.28 -2.71
C ARG A 56 14.14 -0.03 -2.38
N MET A 57 13.39 -1.09 -2.01
CA MET A 57 11.93 -1.02 -1.80
C MET A 57 11.54 -1.06 -0.33
N TYR A 58 12.43 -1.53 0.54
CA TYR A 58 12.17 -1.58 1.97
C TYR A 58 12.75 -0.36 2.68
N LEU A 59 12.02 0.16 3.64
CA LEU A 59 12.51 1.19 4.54
C LEU A 59 13.70 0.64 5.35
N ASN A 60 14.81 1.37 5.38
CA ASN A 60 16.05 0.96 6.06
C ASN A 60 16.54 -0.44 5.68
N GLY A 61 16.36 -0.87 4.41
CA GLY A 61 16.74 -2.21 3.97
C GLY A 61 15.96 -3.36 4.63
N GLY A 62 14.77 -3.07 5.16
CA GLY A 62 13.93 -4.04 5.89
C GLY A 62 14.29 -4.18 7.38
N ILE A 63 15.25 -3.41 7.87
CA ILE A 63 15.69 -3.45 9.27
C ILE A 63 14.98 -2.33 10.04
N THR A 64 13.69 -2.52 10.30
CA THR A 64 12.89 -1.65 11.17
C THR A 64 12.31 -2.50 12.29
N LEU A 65 12.45 -2.03 13.53
CA LEU A 65 12.00 -2.75 14.72
C LEU A 65 11.08 -1.86 15.55
N THR A 66 10.12 -2.46 16.25
CA THR A 66 9.38 -1.75 17.29
C THR A 66 10.28 -1.49 18.50
N LEU A 67 10.00 -0.39 19.19
CA LEU A 67 10.55 -0.18 20.54
C LEU A 67 9.66 -0.92 21.53
N GLY A 68 10.15 -2.02 22.08
CA GLY A 68 9.36 -2.86 22.98
C GLY A 68 10.14 -4.09 23.44
N ASN A 69 9.51 -4.90 24.29
CA ASN A 69 10.08 -6.17 24.76
C ASN A 69 9.05 -7.30 24.55
N PRO A 70 9.29 -8.23 23.61
CA PRO A 70 10.40 -8.24 22.66
C PRO A 70 10.24 -7.21 21.53
N PRO A 71 11.34 -6.77 20.88
CA PRO A 71 11.26 -5.97 19.67
C PRO A 71 10.69 -6.82 18.52
N ILE A 72 9.78 -6.24 17.74
CA ILE A 72 9.13 -6.93 16.62
C ILE A 72 9.65 -6.35 15.30
N PRO A 73 10.17 -7.17 14.37
CA PRO A 73 10.53 -6.72 13.04
C PRO A 73 9.30 -6.20 12.26
N LEU A 74 9.43 -5.02 11.68
CA LEU A 74 8.43 -4.40 10.82
C LEU A 74 9.02 -4.15 9.43
N PRO A 75 8.88 -5.07 8.49
CA PRO A 75 9.29 -4.84 7.11
C PRO A 75 8.33 -3.86 6.42
N LEU A 76 8.70 -2.59 6.39
CA LEU A 76 7.91 -1.50 5.79
C LEU A 76 8.39 -1.22 4.37
N GLY A 77 7.46 -0.95 3.46
CA GLY A 77 7.76 -0.51 2.09
C GLY A 77 8.11 0.98 2.05
N CYS A 78 9.11 1.33 1.24
CA CYS A 78 9.50 2.71 0.93
C CYS A 78 9.51 2.89 -0.58
N ALA A 79 8.33 2.94 -1.17
CA ALA A 79 8.11 3.04 -2.60
C ALA A 79 6.67 3.49 -2.87
N VAL A 80 6.38 3.96 -4.07
CA VAL A 80 4.99 4.18 -4.51
C VAL A 80 4.21 2.87 -4.36
N GLY A 81 3.08 2.93 -3.66
CA GLY A 81 2.32 1.75 -3.24
C GLY A 81 2.66 1.26 -1.82
N GLY A 82 3.71 1.82 -1.18
CA GLY A 82 4.08 1.51 0.19
C GLY A 82 4.30 0.01 0.43
N THR A 83 3.90 -0.48 1.59
CA THR A 83 4.05 -1.90 1.96
C THR A 83 3.22 -2.86 1.07
N THR A 84 2.25 -2.36 0.30
CA THR A 84 1.46 -3.21 -0.61
C THR A 84 2.31 -3.84 -1.71
N ILE A 85 3.42 -3.21 -2.12
CA ILE A 85 4.29 -3.78 -3.17
C ILE A 85 5.20 -4.89 -2.67
N ILE A 86 5.41 -5.01 -1.35
CA ILE A 86 6.32 -5.99 -0.72
C ILE A 86 5.61 -6.99 0.18
N ASN A 87 4.29 -6.93 0.32
CA ASN A 87 3.52 -7.91 1.09
C ASN A 87 3.32 -9.23 0.31
N SER A 88 2.75 -10.25 0.98
CA SER A 88 2.49 -11.57 0.39
C SER A 88 1.23 -11.63 -0.48
N SER A 89 0.58 -10.52 -0.78
CA SER A 89 -0.71 -10.46 -1.51
C SER A 89 -1.89 -11.18 -0.83
N THR A 90 -1.74 -11.65 0.39
CA THR A 90 -2.82 -12.33 1.11
C THR A 90 -3.83 -11.33 1.66
N CYS A 91 -5.10 -11.58 1.42
CA CYS A 91 -6.20 -10.70 1.80
C CYS A 91 -7.16 -11.40 2.76
N PHE A 92 -7.42 -10.75 3.90
CA PHE A 92 -8.41 -11.16 4.87
C PHE A 92 -9.24 -9.96 5.31
N ARG A 93 -10.55 -10.14 5.47
CA ARG A 93 -11.36 -9.19 6.22
C ARG A 93 -11.12 -9.41 7.73
N PRO A 94 -10.97 -8.35 8.53
CA PRO A 94 -10.97 -8.50 9.98
C PRO A 94 -12.31 -9.04 10.46
N SER A 95 -12.31 -9.78 11.59
CA SER A 95 -13.57 -10.24 12.20
C SER A 95 -14.41 -9.06 12.68
N GLY A 96 -15.73 -9.23 12.72
CA GLY A 96 -16.64 -8.20 13.23
C GLY A 96 -16.30 -7.76 14.68
N GLU A 97 -15.84 -8.67 15.50
CA GLU A 97 -15.34 -8.41 16.85
C GLU A 97 -14.12 -7.47 16.86
N LYS A 98 -13.16 -7.70 15.95
CA LYS A 98 -12.00 -6.79 15.81
C LYS A 98 -12.40 -5.41 15.31
N ILE A 99 -13.33 -5.34 14.35
CA ILE A 99 -13.84 -4.06 13.84
C ILE A 99 -14.52 -3.30 14.99
N ALA A 100 -15.37 -3.95 15.77
CA ALA A 100 -16.02 -3.33 16.92
C ALA A 100 -15.02 -2.82 17.96
N ALA A 101 -13.95 -3.55 18.21
CA ALA A 101 -12.89 -3.16 19.15
C ALA A 101 -12.11 -1.89 18.71
N TRP A 102 -12.12 -1.53 17.43
CA TRP A 102 -11.50 -0.29 16.94
C TRP A 102 -12.27 0.98 17.28
N GLY A 103 -13.55 0.86 17.71
CA GLY A 103 -14.38 2.00 18.09
C GLY A 103 -14.74 2.94 16.93
N GLY A 104 -14.67 2.45 15.69
CA GLY A 104 -14.99 3.18 14.47
C GLY A 104 -16.31 2.70 13.83
N PRO A 105 -16.40 2.73 12.47
CA PRO A 105 -17.57 2.25 11.76
C PRO A 105 -17.88 0.79 12.07
N SER A 106 -19.17 0.43 12.08
CA SER A 106 -19.62 -0.94 12.29
C SER A 106 -19.22 -1.87 11.14
N PRO A 107 -19.22 -3.21 11.34
CA PRO A 107 -18.99 -4.17 10.27
C PRO A 107 -19.95 -3.99 9.08
N ALA A 108 -21.21 -3.61 9.33
CA ALA A 108 -22.20 -3.39 8.29
C ALA A 108 -21.89 -2.14 7.44
N GLU A 109 -21.42 -1.06 8.08
CA GLU A 109 -21.00 0.15 7.36
C GLU A 109 -19.74 -0.05 6.53
N LEU A 110 -18.82 -0.93 6.96
CA LEU A 110 -17.59 -1.23 6.22
C LEU A 110 -17.76 -2.29 5.13
N ALA A 111 -18.83 -3.11 5.17
CA ALA A 111 -19.03 -4.19 4.21
C ALA A 111 -18.98 -3.72 2.73
N PRO A 112 -19.70 -2.66 2.31
CA PRO A 112 -19.63 -2.18 0.93
C PRO A 112 -18.24 -1.66 0.55
N CYS A 113 -17.49 -1.06 1.50
CA CYS A 113 -16.12 -0.62 1.25
C CYS A 113 -15.17 -1.80 1.02
N PHE A 114 -15.32 -2.88 1.81
CA PHE A 114 -14.56 -4.11 1.58
C PHE A 114 -14.86 -4.70 0.20
N GLU A 115 -16.12 -4.79 -0.18
CA GLU A 115 -16.54 -5.35 -1.48
C GLU A 115 -15.96 -4.54 -2.65
N GLU A 116 -15.98 -3.24 -2.57
CA GLU A 116 -15.42 -2.36 -3.59
C GLU A 116 -13.91 -2.52 -3.70
N VAL A 117 -13.18 -2.48 -2.58
CA VAL A 117 -11.73 -2.63 -2.56
C VAL A 117 -11.32 -4.02 -3.05
N GLU A 118 -11.99 -5.08 -2.61
CA GLU A 118 -11.72 -6.45 -3.06
C GLU A 118 -11.96 -6.61 -4.56
N ARG A 119 -13.04 -6.04 -5.07
CA ARG A 119 -13.33 -6.02 -6.52
C ARG A 119 -12.22 -5.27 -7.29
N ARG A 120 -11.81 -4.09 -6.81
CA ARG A 120 -10.77 -3.29 -7.48
C ARG A 120 -9.41 -3.97 -7.45
N LEU A 121 -9.09 -4.65 -6.36
CA LEU A 121 -7.85 -5.40 -6.18
C LEU A 121 -7.90 -6.82 -6.77
N ASN A 122 -9.03 -7.22 -7.39
CA ASN A 122 -9.24 -8.56 -7.92
C ASN A 122 -8.94 -9.66 -6.88
N VAL A 123 -9.51 -9.53 -5.68
CA VAL A 123 -9.28 -10.47 -4.57
C VAL A 123 -10.07 -11.76 -4.81
N HIS A 124 -9.37 -12.88 -4.90
CA HIS A 124 -9.97 -14.20 -5.05
C HIS A 124 -9.06 -15.30 -4.49
N PRO A 125 -9.58 -16.52 -4.23
CA PRO A 125 -8.73 -17.65 -3.87
C PRO A 125 -7.72 -17.95 -4.98
N ALA A 126 -6.48 -18.28 -4.59
CA ALA A 126 -5.44 -18.63 -5.55
C ALA A 126 -5.87 -19.81 -6.43
N GLU A 127 -5.70 -19.67 -7.74
CA GLU A 127 -6.04 -20.70 -8.71
C GLU A 127 -5.14 -21.93 -8.54
N GLU A 128 -5.70 -23.13 -8.80
CA GLU A 128 -4.98 -24.39 -8.66
C GLU A 128 -3.69 -24.42 -9.49
N ALA A 129 -3.70 -23.82 -10.67
CA ALA A 129 -2.56 -23.78 -11.58
C ALA A 129 -1.31 -23.08 -11.00
N VAL A 130 -1.50 -22.14 -10.05
CA VAL A 130 -0.40 -21.38 -9.44
C VAL A 130 0.01 -21.94 -8.08
N LEU A 131 -0.69 -22.95 -7.56
CA LEU A 131 -0.35 -23.60 -6.30
C LEU A 131 0.87 -24.51 -6.46
N GLY A 132 1.90 -24.26 -5.66
CA GLY A 132 3.16 -25.03 -5.72
C GLY A 132 3.07 -26.43 -5.14
N GLY A 133 4.18 -27.17 -5.26
CA GLY A 133 4.31 -28.54 -4.73
C GLY A 133 4.04 -28.67 -3.23
N ASN A 134 4.41 -27.66 -2.45
CA ASN A 134 4.19 -27.62 -0.99
C ASN A 134 2.70 -27.74 -0.64
N VAL A 135 1.81 -27.09 -1.40
CA VAL A 135 0.36 -27.15 -1.16
C VAL A 135 -0.16 -28.56 -1.37
N ARG A 136 0.34 -29.29 -2.39
CA ARG A 136 -0.03 -30.69 -2.61
C ARG A 136 0.39 -31.61 -1.46
N VAL A 137 1.59 -31.40 -0.92
CA VAL A 137 2.07 -32.15 0.27
C VAL A 137 1.22 -31.84 1.49
N MET A 138 0.97 -30.54 1.73
CA MET A 138 0.13 -30.09 2.86
C MET A 138 -1.29 -30.65 2.76
N ARG A 139 -1.93 -30.62 1.59
CA ARG A 139 -3.27 -31.20 1.38
C ARG A 139 -3.33 -32.67 1.73
N ARG A 140 -2.34 -33.48 1.32
CA ARG A 140 -2.30 -34.91 1.66
C ARG A 140 -2.17 -35.11 3.16
N GLY A 141 -1.30 -34.36 3.83
CA GLY A 141 -1.15 -34.44 5.28
C GLY A 141 -2.42 -34.05 6.03
N CYS A 142 -3.06 -32.93 5.64
CA CYS A 142 -4.31 -32.48 6.24
C CYS A 142 -5.44 -33.47 6.02
N ALA A 143 -5.57 -34.03 4.79
CA ALA A 143 -6.58 -35.05 4.50
C ALA A 143 -6.41 -36.31 5.36
N ALA A 144 -5.15 -36.76 5.60
CA ALA A 144 -4.86 -37.88 6.47
C ALA A 144 -5.24 -37.62 7.95
N LEU A 145 -5.28 -36.37 8.37
CA LEU A 145 -5.67 -35.93 9.71
C LEU A 145 -7.13 -35.47 9.81
N GLY A 146 -7.91 -35.54 8.74
CA GLY A 146 -9.28 -35.02 8.70
C GLY A 146 -9.40 -33.49 8.82
N VAL A 147 -8.30 -32.76 8.51
CA VAL A 147 -8.28 -31.30 8.57
C VAL A 147 -8.62 -30.72 7.20
N GLU A 148 -9.66 -29.89 7.16
CA GLU A 148 -10.02 -29.14 5.93
C GLU A 148 -9.05 -27.97 5.74
N ILE A 149 -8.54 -27.80 4.50
CA ILE A 149 -7.75 -26.63 4.10
C ILE A 149 -8.31 -26.02 2.82
N LYS A 150 -8.21 -24.69 2.71
CA LYS A 150 -8.66 -23.91 1.55
C LYS A 150 -7.55 -23.02 1.03
N PRO A 151 -7.49 -22.71 -0.27
CA PRO A 151 -6.62 -21.66 -0.78
C PRO A 151 -6.93 -20.33 -0.10
N LEU A 152 -5.88 -19.56 0.20
CA LEU A 152 -6.03 -18.19 0.68
C LEU A 152 -6.45 -17.27 -0.47
N SER A 153 -7.21 -16.23 -0.15
CA SER A 153 -7.52 -15.16 -1.10
C SER A 153 -6.31 -14.24 -1.26
N HIS A 154 -6.06 -13.85 -2.50
CA HIS A 154 -4.95 -12.98 -2.89
C HIS A 154 -5.46 -11.88 -3.82
N ASN A 155 -4.84 -10.70 -3.75
CA ASN A 155 -5.05 -9.61 -4.71
C ASN A 155 -4.16 -9.81 -5.94
N ILE A 156 -4.56 -10.70 -6.84
CA ILE A 156 -3.78 -11.11 -8.01
C ILE A 156 -4.64 -11.11 -9.27
N LYS A 157 -4.01 -10.82 -10.43
CA LYS A 157 -4.61 -10.94 -11.75
C LYS A 157 -3.59 -11.58 -12.70
N ASP A 158 -3.97 -12.65 -13.39
CA ASP A 158 -3.09 -13.37 -14.33
C ASP A 158 -1.76 -13.84 -13.72
N CYS A 159 -1.78 -14.29 -12.47
CA CYS A 159 -0.61 -14.70 -11.72
C CYS A 159 0.10 -15.89 -12.40
N LYS A 160 1.43 -15.87 -12.43
CA LYS A 160 2.28 -16.94 -12.98
C LYS A 160 2.89 -17.85 -11.90
N GLY A 161 2.48 -17.72 -10.63
CA GLY A 161 2.94 -18.58 -9.55
C GLY A 161 4.44 -18.45 -9.20
N ARG A 162 5.05 -17.28 -9.45
CA ARG A 162 6.50 -17.07 -9.21
C ARG A 162 6.92 -17.10 -7.74
N GLY A 163 5.97 -16.94 -6.79
CA GLY A 163 6.25 -16.93 -5.36
C GLY A 163 7.12 -15.77 -4.86
N ARG A 164 7.18 -14.66 -5.59
CA ARG A 164 8.07 -13.51 -5.32
C ARG A 164 7.33 -12.25 -4.89
N CYS A 165 6.12 -12.37 -4.37
CA CYS A 165 5.27 -11.24 -4.01
C CYS A 165 5.94 -10.23 -3.06
N GLN A 166 6.79 -10.71 -2.15
CA GLN A 166 7.50 -9.88 -1.16
C GLN A 166 8.67 -9.06 -1.73
N TYR A 167 9.02 -9.28 -2.99
CA TYR A 167 10.16 -8.60 -3.64
C TYR A 167 9.71 -7.73 -4.82
N GLY A 168 8.44 -7.34 -4.82
CA GLY A 168 7.78 -6.78 -5.98
C GLY A 168 7.30 -7.86 -6.95
N CYS A 169 6.29 -7.58 -7.73
CA CYS A 169 5.75 -8.53 -8.69
C CYS A 169 6.25 -8.21 -10.11
N ARG A 170 7.25 -8.93 -10.58
CA ARG A 170 7.82 -8.77 -11.92
C ARG A 170 6.79 -8.91 -13.04
N GLU A 171 5.77 -9.73 -12.83
CA GLU A 171 4.72 -9.98 -13.82
C GLU A 171 3.62 -8.90 -13.79
N GLY A 172 3.66 -7.94 -12.85
CA GLY A 172 2.57 -7.00 -12.63
C GLY A 172 1.25 -7.64 -12.17
N ALA A 173 1.28 -8.94 -11.83
CA ALA A 173 0.09 -9.71 -11.48
C ALA A 173 -0.48 -9.36 -10.10
N LYS A 174 0.39 -8.98 -9.14
CA LYS A 174 -0.06 -8.52 -7.83
C LYS A 174 -0.70 -7.15 -7.95
N GLN A 175 -1.96 -7.04 -7.55
CA GLN A 175 -2.76 -5.82 -7.60
C GLN A 175 -2.46 -4.95 -6.38
N SER A 176 -1.21 -4.51 -6.24
CA SER A 176 -0.77 -3.57 -5.22
C SER A 176 -1.17 -2.13 -5.58
N ALA A 177 -1.08 -1.21 -4.63
CA ALA A 177 -1.58 0.16 -4.79
C ALA A 177 -0.90 0.94 -5.93
N ASP A 178 0.37 0.62 -6.24
CA ASP A 178 1.13 1.23 -7.35
C ASP A 178 0.58 0.89 -8.75
N VAL A 179 -0.11 -0.25 -8.90
CA VAL A 179 -0.72 -0.68 -10.17
C VAL A 179 -2.26 -0.56 -10.16
N THR A 180 -2.85 -0.13 -9.05
CA THR A 180 -4.30 0.03 -8.90
C THR A 180 -4.67 1.46 -8.54
N PHE A 181 -4.82 1.79 -7.27
CA PHE A 181 -5.35 3.06 -6.79
C PHE A 181 -4.47 4.27 -7.10
N VAL A 182 -3.14 4.14 -7.16
CA VAL A 182 -2.28 5.25 -7.57
C VAL A 182 -2.50 5.63 -9.03
N PRO A 183 -2.49 4.70 -10.00
CA PRO A 183 -2.91 5.00 -11.37
C PRO A 183 -4.32 5.59 -11.48
N ASP A 184 -5.29 5.07 -10.70
CA ASP A 184 -6.65 5.61 -10.70
C ASP A 184 -6.67 7.09 -10.24
N ALA A 185 -5.95 7.41 -9.15
CA ALA A 185 -5.82 8.79 -8.67
C ALA A 185 -5.21 9.71 -9.72
N LEU A 186 -4.14 9.26 -10.39
CA LEU A 186 -3.48 10.04 -11.44
C LEU A 186 -4.38 10.24 -12.67
N ALA A 187 -5.12 9.21 -13.07
CA ALA A 187 -6.08 9.32 -14.18
C ALA A 187 -7.22 10.29 -13.86
N ALA A 188 -7.61 10.39 -12.59
CA ALA A 188 -8.59 11.37 -12.09
C ALA A 188 -8.01 12.78 -11.83
N GLY A 189 -6.72 13.00 -12.16
CA GLY A 189 -6.10 14.33 -12.10
C GLY A 189 -5.28 14.63 -10.84
N ALA A 190 -5.11 13.67 -9.93
CA ALA A 190 -4.18 13.85 -8.80
C ALA A 190 -2.73 13.99 -9.29
N ARG A 191 -1.93 14.70 -8.52
CA ARG A 191 -0.48 14.83 -8.75
C ARG A 191 0.26 13.93 -7.79
N LEU A 192 1.37 13.32 -8.23
CA LEU A 192 2.22 12.46 -7.41
C LEU A 192 3.63 13.06 -7.31
N LEU A 193 4.09 13.29 -6.09
CA LEU A 193 5.46 13.66 -5.77
C LEU A 193 6.17 12.46 -5.13
N THR A 194 7.12 11.88 -5.83
CA THR A 194 7.94 10.75 -5.35
C THR A 194 9.26 11.25 -4.79
N ARG A 195 9.90 10.48 -3.91
CA ARG A 195 11.16 10.83 -3.23
C ARG A 195 11.02 12.11 -2.39
N HIS A 196 9.81 12.42 -1.94
CA HIS A 196 9.47 13.56 -1.10
C HIS A 196 9.14 13.08 0.30
N ARG A 197 10.08 13.23 1.23
CA ARG A 197 9.88 12.83 2.63
C ARG A 197 9.28 13.99 3.41
N VAL A 198 8.02 13.86 3.80
CA VAL A 198 7.37 14.79 4.71
C VAL A 198 7.96 14.65 6.10
N VAL A 199 8.30 15.76 6.73
CA VAL A 199 8.86 15.80 8.09
C VAL A 199 7.99 16.59 9.06
N LYS A 200 7.07 17.41 8.55
CA LYS A 200 6.23 18.26 9.39
C LYS A 200 4.89 18.58 8.75
N VAL A 201 3.82 18.51 9.54
CA VAL A 201 2.53 19.15 9.21
C VAL A 201 2.61 20.62 9.59
N LEU A 202 2.27 21.48 8.65
CA LEU A 202 2.18 22.93 8.87
C LEU A 202 0.85 23.24 9.56
N VAL A 203 0.91 23.99 10.64
CA VAL A 203 -0.27 24.41 11.39
C VAL A 203 -0.33 25.95 11.44
N ARG A 204 -1.46 26.51 11.04
CA ARG A 204 -1.73 27.97 11.11
C ARG A 204 -3.04 28.18 11.84
N ASN A 205 -3.04 29.02 12.85
CA ASN A 205 -4.24 29.31 13.66
C ASN A 205 -4.95 28.05 14.20
N GLY A 206 -4.16 27.05 14.64
CA GLY A 206 -4.69 25.79 15.19
C GLY A 206 -5.24 24.78 14.16
N ARG A 207 -5.10 25.05 12.86
CA ARG A 207 -5.57 24.17 11.76
C ARG A 207 -4.42 23.72 10.88
N ALA A 208 -4.50 22.50 10.36
CA ALA A 208 -3.57 22.03 9.34
C ALA A 208 -3.64 22.94 8.11
N ALA A 209 -2.49 23.33 7.57
CA ALA A 209 -2.35 24.25 6.45
C ALA A 209 -1.40 23.69 5.36
N GLY A 210 -1.01 22.43 5.47
CA GLY A 210 -0.11 21.78 4.53
C GLY A 210 0.96 20.95 5.18
N VAL A 211 2.01 20.64 4.43
CA VAL A 211 3.16 19.84 4.87
C VAL A 211 4.47 20.45 4.37
N SER A 212 5.57 20.15 5.06
CA SER A 212 6.92 20.44 4.58
C SER A 212 7.83 19.24 4.76
N GLY A 213 8.91 19.21 3.96
CA GLY A 213 9.81 18.08 3.97
C GLY A 213 11.06 18.31 3.14
N VAL A 214 11.69 17.19 2.78
CA VAL A 214 12.91 17.16 1.99
C VAL A 214 12.75 16.23 0.79
N SER A 215 13.32 16.64 -0.34
CA SER A 215 13.41 15.90 -1.59
C SER A 215 14.88 15.91 -2.06
N PRO A 216 15.23 15.18 -3.12
CA PRO A 216 16.56 15.26 -3.72
C PRO A 216 16.91 16.65 -4.25
N GLU A 217 15.91 17.43 -4.61
CA GLU A 217 16.06 18.79 -5.12
C GLU A 217 16.20 19.84 -4.00
N GLY A 218 15.97 19.44 -2.74
CA GLY A 218 16.06 20.30 -1.56
C GLY A 218 14.81 20.27 -0.69
N ALA A 219 14.63 21.29 0.13
CA ALA A 219 13.43 21.46 0.95
C ALA A 219 12.21 21.75 0.07
N PHE A 220 11.04 21.24 0.48
CA PHE A 220 9.77 21.54 -0.18
C PHE A 220 8.69 21.94 0.82
N GLU A 221 7.70 22.66 0.36
CA GLU A 221 6.48 23.00 1.09
C GLU A 221 5.26 22.81 0.19
N ILE A 222 4.21 22.20 0.74
CA ILE A 222 2.90 22.06 0.08
C ILE A 222 1.88 22.74 0.97
N THR A 223 1.26 23.80 0.50
CA THR A 223 0.10 24.40 1.17
C THR A 223 -1.16 23.65 0.77
N ALA A 224 -2.02 23.35 1.74
CA ALA A 224 -3.27 22.62 1.52
C ALA A 224 -4.34 23.02 2.54
N ASP A 225 -5.61 22.92 2.13
CA ASP A 225 -6.77 23.16 3.01
C ASP A 225 -6.97 21.99 4.00
N ALA A 226 -6.55 20.77 3.61
CA ALA A 226 -6.58 19.59 4.46
C ALA A 226 -5.35 18.69 4.25
N VAL A 227 -4.99 17.94 5.29
CA VAL A 227 -3.87 16.99 5.29
C VAL A 227 -4.38 15.61 5.73
N VAL A 228 -4.14 14.60 4.91
CA VAL A 228 -4.39 13.20 5.24
C VAL A 228 -3.04 12.54 5.53
N LEU A 229 -2.86 12.03 6.74
CA LEU A 229 -1.70 11.22 7.12
C LEU A 229 -2.08 9.75 7.04
N ALA A 230 -1.50 9.02 6.10
CA ALA A 230 -1.77 7.60 5.84
C ALA A 230 -0.48 6.75 5.90
N LEU A 231 0.32 6.99 6.94
CA LEU A 231 1.65 6.43 7.17
C LEU A 231 1.60 4.99 7.71
#